data_3f1eb0d08875a53a0fa800da5f5aa6c7
#
_entry.id   3f1eb0d08875a53a0fa800da5f5aa6c7
#
_cell.length_a   1.000
_cell.length_b   1.000
_cell.length_c   1.000
_cell.angle_alpha   90.00
_cell.angle_beta   90.00
_cell.angle_gamma   90.00
#
_symmetry.space_group_name_H-M   'P 1'
#
loop_
_entity.id
_entity.type
_entity.pdbx_description
1 polymer ?
#
loop_
_entity_poly.entity_id
_entity_poly.type
_entity_poly.pdbx_seq_one_letter_code
_entity_poly.pdbx_strand_id
1 'polypeptide(L)'
;MLAVDTNVLVRLLVRDDEKQARLADQFVAKGAWVSHLVLAETMWVLDSVYARTPGQLAAALRLMLAHESLVLQDADAVSAALDHFETKPGLDFSDCLVLEIARKAGHLPLGTFDKALAKLSGAQKL
;
A
#
# COMPACT_ATOMS: atom_id res chain seq x y z
N MET A 1 6.81 11.44 15.99
CA MET A 1 7.19 10.39 15.02
C MET A 1 7.48 11.05 13.68
N LEU A 2 8.53 10.60 13.02
CA LEU A 2 8.91 11.13 11.70
C LEU A 2 8.07 10.48 10.60
N ALA A 3 7.97 11.14 9.45
CA ALA A 3 7.29 10.58 8.28
C ALA A 3 8.33 10.27 7.19
N VAL A 4 8.00 9.36 6.29
CA VAL A 4 8.81 9.02 5.13
C VAL A 4 8.08 9.34 3.85
N ASP A 5 8.83 9.65 2.80
CA ASP A 5 8.29 9.76 1.46
C ASP A 5 8.47 8.44 0.70
N THR A 6 7.99 8.42 -0.53
CA THR A 6 8.00 7.23 -1.37
C THR A 6 9.41 6.71 -1.61
N ASN A 7 10.38 7.58 -1.89
CA ASN A 7 11.75 7.13 -2.20
C ASN A 7 12.43 6.48 -0.99
N VAL A 8 12.20 6.99 0.21
CA VAL A 8 12.74 6.35 1.41
C VAL A 8 12.19 4.94 1.55
N LEU A 9 10.88 4.78 1.37
CA LEU A 9 10.23 3.47 1.50
C LEU A 9 10.69 2.50 0.41
N VAL A 10 10.83 2.98 -0.83
CA VAL A 10 11.36 2.16 -1.93
C VAL A 10 12.79 1.70 -1.63
N ARG A 11 13.66 2.58 -1.15
CA ARG A 11 15.04 2.21 -0.82
C ARG A 11 15.09 1.19 0.32
N LEU A 12 14.21 1.32 1.29
CA LEU A 12 14.08 0.37 2.40
C LEU A 12 13.67 -1.03 1.90
N LEU A 13 12.78 -1.09 0.92
CA LEU A 13 12.22 -2.35 0.43
C LEU A 13 13.07 -3.01 -0.65
N VAL A 14 13.52 -2.25 -1.64
CA VAL A 14 14.24 -2.78 -2.80
C VAL A 14 15.72 -2.98 -2.52
N ARG A 15 16.33 -2.03 -1.82
CA ARG A 15 17.74 -2.10 -1.37
C ARG A 15 18.75 -2.23 -2.50
N ASP A 16 18.46 -1.65 -3.66
CA ASP A 16 19.35 -1.64 -4.82
C ASP A 16 20.44 -0.55 -4.75
N ASP A 17 20.31 0.39 -3.82
CA ASP A 17 21.33 1.39 -3.48
C ASP A 17 21.70 1.19 -2.00
N GLU A 18 22.85 0.59 -1.78
CA GLU A 18 23.27 0.18 -0.44
C GLU A 18 23.40 1.35 0.53
N LYS A 19 23.95 2.48 0.05
CA LYS A 19 24.11 3.68 0.87
C LYS A 19 22.77 4.27 1.27
N GLN A 20 21.87 4.41 0.31
CA GLN A 20 20.53 4.94 0.58
C GLN A 20 19.69 3.99 1.44
N ALA A 21 19.85 2.69 1.24
CA ALA A 21 19.16 1.70 2.09
C ALA A 21 19.58 1.83 3.56
N ARG A 22 20.89 2.01 3.81
CA ARG A 22 21.37 2.23 5.17
C ARG A 22 20.85 3.52 5.78
N LEU A 23 20.79 4.60 4.99
CA LEU A 23 20.23 5.87 5.46
C LEU A 23 18.73 5.72 5.79
N ALA A 24 18.01 4.99 4.95
CA ALA A 24 16.59 4.69 5.20
C ALA A 24 16.42 3.87 6.49
N ASP A 25 17.25 2.82 6.67
CA ASP A 25 17.23 2.01 7.90
C ASP A 25 17.44 2.88 9.14
N GLN A 26 18.42 3.76 9.11
CA GLN A 26 18.72 4.64 10.22
C GLN A 26 17.59 5.61 10.52
N PHE A 27 16.97 6.15 9.46
CA PHE A 27 15.89 7.12 9.63
C PHE A 27 14.66 6.46 10.26
N VAL A 28 14.27 5.27 9.79
CA VAL A 28 13.07 4.59 10.30
C VAL A 28 13.27 3.89 11.63
N ALA A 29 14.53 3.70 12.07
CA ALA A 29 14.83 2.92 13.28
C ALA A 29 14.10 3.43 14.53
N LYS A 30 13.82 4.72 14.62
CA LYS A 30 13.12 5.35 15.75
C LYS A 30 11.61 5.42 15.56
N GLY A 31 11.10 4.78 14.54
CA GLY A 31 9.69 4.83 14.18
C GLY A 31 9.40 5.86 13.10
N ALA A 32 8.66 5.44 12.08
CA ALA A 32 8.29 6.31 10.97
C ALA A 32 6.85 6.05 10.55
N TRP A 33 6.14 7.12 10.22
CA TRP A 33 4.77 7.07 9.77
C TRP A 33 4.70 7.11 8.24
N VAL A 34 3.83 6.27 7.68
CA VAL A 34 3.62 6.11 6.24
C VAL A 34 2.18 6.50 5.91
N SER A 35 2.00 7.55 5.11
CA SER A 35 0.67 7.95 4.66
C SER A 35 0.09 6.99 3.62
N HIS A 36 -1.23 6.98 3.45
CA HIS A 36 -1.87 6.23 2.38
C HIS A 36 -1.34 6.62 1.00
N LEU A 37 -1.10 7.91 0.78
CA LEU A 37 -0.59 8.40 -0.49
C LEU A 37 0.80 7.85 -0.78
N VAL A 38 1.69 7.89 0.20
CA VAL A 38 3.04 7.32 0.07
C VAL A 38 2.97 5.82 -0.19
N LEU A 39 2.09 5.12 0.53
CA LEU A 39 1.94 3.69 0.37
C LEU A 39 1.46 3.32 -1.04
N ALA A 40 0.41 3.99 -1.53
CA ALA A 40 -0.12 3.75 -2.87
C ALA A 40 0.94 4.03 -3.96
N GLU A 41 1.67 5.12 -3.83
CA GLU A 41 2.74 5.48 -4.76
C GLU A 41 3.89 4.48 -4.72
N THR A 42 4.26 4.00 -3.53
CA THR A 42 5.28 2.97 -3.36
C THR A 42 4.87 1.67 -4.08
N MET A 43 3.63 1.24 -3.93
CA MET A 43 3.15 0.03 -4.59
C MET A 43 3.15 0.19 -6.11
N TRP A 44 2.79 1.37 -6.61
CA TRP A 44 2.87 1.66 -8.03
C TRP A 44 4.31 1.60 -8.55
N VAL A 45 5.27 2.15 -7.82
CA VAL A 45 6.70 2.11 -8.19
C VAL A 45 7.21 0.67 -8.21
N LEU A 46 6.89 -0.13 -7.19
CA LEU A 46 7.31 -1.54 -7.14
C LEU A 46 6.77 -2.34 -8.32
N ASP A 47 5.54 -2.06 -8.74
CA ASP A 47 4.92 -2.71 -9.89
C ASP A 47 5.52 -2.22 -11.21
N SER A 48 5.47 -0.93 -11.48
CA SER A 48 5.78 -0.37 -12.80
C SER A 48 7.27 -0.18 -13.06
N VAL A 49 8.07 0.11 -12.04
CA VAL A 49 9.53 0.33 -12.20
C VAL A 49 10.30 -0.95 -11.93
N TYR A 50 9.94 -1.69 -10.90
CA TYR A 50 10.67 -2.89 -10.47
C TYR A 50 10.02 -4.19 -10.91
N ALA A 51 8.92 -4.13 -11.65
CA ALA A 51 8.22 -5.28 -12.22
C ALA A 51 7.90 -6.38 -11.18
N ARG A 52 7.53 -5.99 -9.97
CA ARG A 52 7.14 -6.95 -8.92
C ARG A 52 5.82 -7.61 -9.26
N THR A 53 5.74 -8.91 -9.02
CA THR A 53 4.51 -9.67 -9.23
C THR A 53 3.47 -9.35 -8.17
N PRO A 54 2.16 -9.63 -8.39
CA PRO A 54 1.15 -9.45 -7.35
C PRO A 54 1.50 -10.13 -6.03
N GLY A 55 2.06 -11.34 -6.08
CA GLY A 55 2.51 -12.04 -4.87
C GLY A 55 3.64 -11.32 -4.14
N GLN A 56 4.58 -10.74 -4.88
CA GLN A 56 5.67 -9.96 -4.31
C GLN A 56 5.16 -8.64 -3.72
N LEU A 57 4.20 -8.00 -4.38
CA LEU A 57 3.55 -6.79 -3.87
C LEU A 57 2.81 -7.06 -2.57
N ALA A 58 2.05 -8.16 -2.50
CA ALA A 58 1.36 -8.56 -1.29
C ALA A 58 2.35 -8.86 -0.15
N ALA A 59 3.46 -9.53 -0.46
CA ALA A 59 4.50 -9.81 0.53
C ALA A 59 5.12 -8.52 1.08
N ALA A 60 5.36 -7.53 0.22
CA ALA A 60 5.88 -6.22 0.64
C ALA A 60 4.90 -5.50 1.59
N LEU A 61 3.61 -5.55 1.28
CA LEU A 61 2.57 -4.98 2.15
C LEU A 61 2.51 -5.66 3.51
N ARG A 62 2.57 -6.99 3.55
CA ARG A 62 2.60 -7.73 4.81
C ARG A 62 3.84 -7.37 5.63
N LEU A 63 4.98 -7.24 4.98
CA LEU A 63 6.22 -6.87 5.65
C LEU A 63 6.11 -5.48 6.27
N MET A 64 5.55 -4.51 5.55
CA MET A 64 5.36 -3.16 6.06
C MET A 64 4.36 -3.12 7.23
N LEU A 65 3.26 -3.86 7.13
CA LEU A 65 2.27 -3.96 8.21
C LEU A 65 2.86 -4.58 9.48
N ALA A 66 3.78 -5.53 9.33
CA ALA A 66 4.42 -6.23 10.45
C ALA A 66 5.70 -5.55 10.94
N HIS A 67 6.21 -4.56 10.24
CA HIS A 67 7.48 -3.91 10.57
C HIS A 67 7.34 -3.10 11.85
N GLU A 68 8.18 -3.41 12.85
CA GLU A 68 8.05 -2.79 14.17
C GLU A 68 8.31 -1.28 14.19
N SER A 69 9.05 -0.77 13.21
CA SER A 69 9.42 0.65 13.13
C SER A 69 8.58 1.45 12.14
N LEU A 70 7.64 0.82 11.43
CA LEU A 70 6.73 1.51 10.51
C LEU A 70 5.32 1.53 11.07
N VAL A 71 4.71 2.71 11.04
CA VAL A 71 3.29 2.88 11.40
C VAL A 71 2.56 3.36 10.15
N LEU A 72 1.72 2.50 9.59
CA LEU A 72 0.94 2.84 8.40
C LEU A 72 -0.31 3.62 8.83
N GLN A 73 -0.60 4.69 8.11
CA GLN A 73 -1.84 5.44 8.30
C GLN A 73 -3.00 4.46 8.19
N ASP A 74 -3.84 4.42 9.21
CA ASP A 74 -5.05 3.59 9.22
C ASP A 74 -4.76 2.15 8.74
N ALA A 75 -3.94 1.45 9.52
CA ALA A 75 -3.47 0.10 9.17
C ALA A 75 -4.63 -0.88 8.91
N ASP A 76 -5.79 -0.68 9.55
CA ASP A 76 -6.97 -1.54 9.33
C ASP A 76 -7.48 -1.43 7.90
N ALA A 77 -7.53 -0.23 7.33
CA ALA A 77 -7.93 -0.03 5.93
C ALA A 77 -6.92 -0.65 4.98
N VAL A 78 -5.62 -0.55 5.29
CA VAL A 78 -4.56 -1.17 4.50
C VAL A 78 -4.69 -2.69 4.53
N SER A 79 -4.93 -3.27 5.70
CA SER A 79 -5.09 -4.71 5.88
C SER A 79 -6.31 -5.24 5.11
N ALA A 80 -7.44 -4.54 5.17
CA ALA A 80 -8.64 -4.91 4.43
C ALA A 80 -8.42 -4.81 2.91
N ALA A 81 -7.72 -3.77 2.45
CA ALA A 81 -7.37 -3.63 1.04
C ALA A 81 -6.45 -4.76 0.57
N LEU A 82 -5.49 -5.15 1.39
CA LEU A 82 -4.61 -6.28 1.10
C LEU A 82 -5.39 -7.59 0.95
N ASP A 83 -6.39 -7.83 1.79
CA ASP A 83 -7.24 -9.03 1.68
C ASP A 83 -7.95 -9.08 0.32
N HIS A 84 -8.50 -7.97 -0.16
CA HIS A 84 -9.09 -7.93 -1.50
C HIS A 84 -8.05 -8.19 -2.58
N PHE A 85 -6.90 -7.54 -2.46
CA PHE A 85 -5.83 -7.65 -3.44
C PHE A 85 -5.31 -9.08 -3.57
N GLU A 86 -5.17 -9.79 -2.46
CA GLU A 86 -4.68 -11.18 -2.46
C GLU A 86 -5.72 -12.18 -2.97
N THR A 87 -7.01 -11.95 -2.73
CA THR A 87 -8.06 -12.93 -3.02
C THR A 87 -8.75 -12.72 -4.36
N LYS A 88 -8.65 -11.52 -4.95
CA LYS A 88 -9.35 -11.18 -6.20
C LYS A 88 -8.34 -10.82 -7.28
N PRO A 89 -8.19 -11.64 -8.34
CA PRO A 89 -7.28 -11.32 -9.45
C PRO A 89 -7.76 -10.10 -10.22
N GLY A 90 -6.81 -9.38 -10.81
CA GLY A 90 -7.11 -8.23 -11.67
C GLY A 90 -7.38 -6.92 -10.95
N LEU A 91 -7.19 -6.87 -9.63
CA LEU A 91 -7.34 -5.63 -8.86
C LEU A 91 -5.97 -4.99 -8.62
N ASP A 92 -5.93 -3.66 -8.72
CA ASP A 92 -4.79 -2.88 -8.23
C ASP A 92 -4.96 -2.63 -6.74
N PHE A 93 -3.86 -2.67 -5.99
CA PHE A 93 -3.92 -2.41 -4.56
C PHE A 93 -4.48 -1.03 -4.25
N SER A 94 -4.07 0.01 -5.01
CA SER A 94 -4.57 1.36 -4.79
C SER A 94 -6.08 1.46 -4.92
N ASP A 95 -6.70 0.73 -5.85
CA ASP A 95 -8.15 0.70 -6.00
C ASP A 95 -8.82 0.04 -4.79
N CYS A 96 -8.24 -1.05 -4.30
CA CYS A 96 -8.73 -1.70 -3.08
C CYS A 96 -8.65 -0.74 -1.88
N LEU A 97 -7.56 0.02 -1.79
CA LEU A 97 -7.37 0.99 -0.71
C LEU A 97 -8.37 2.15 -0.82
N VAL A 98 -8.63 2.65 -2.02
CA VAL A 98 -9.66 3.69 -2.25
C VAL A 98 -11.00 3.24 -1.69
N LEU A 99 -11.40 1.99 -1.98
CA LEU A 99 -12.67 1.44 -1.48
C LEU A 99 -12.69 1.38 0.05
N GLU A 100 -11.61 0.89 0.67
CA GLU A 100 -11.59 0.72 2.12
C GLU A 100 -11.47 2.06 2.86
N ILE A 101 -10.81 3.06 2.28
CA ILE A 101 -10.82 4.42 2.81
C ILE A 101 -12.24 4.99 2.79
N ALA A 102 -12.95 4.83 1.66
CA ALA A 102 -14.33 5.30 1.52
C ALA A 102 -15.26 4.59 2.51
N ARG A 103 -15.10 3.28 2.66
CA ARG A 103 -15.88 2.48 3.62
C ARG A 103 -15.69 2.98 5.04
N LYS A 104 -14.45 3.18 5.44
CA LYS A 104 -14.13 3.62 6.80
C LYS A 104 -14.62 5.03 7.08
N ALA A 105 -14.60 5.89 6.07
CA ALA A 105 -15.13 7.26 6.17
C ALA A 105 -16.67 7.32 6.15
N GLY A 106 -17.33 6.21 5.87
CA GLY A 106 -18.79 6.15 5.84
C GLY A 106 -19.43 6.61 4.53
N HIS A 107 -18.68 6.56 3.43
CA HIS A 107 -19.12 7.07 2.13
C HIS A 107 -19.23 5.95 1.09
N LEU A 108 -20.22 5.08 1.26
CA LEU A 108 -20.53 4.04 0.30
C LEU A 108 -21.90 4.29 -0.34
N PRO A 109 -22.15 3.81 -1.58
CA PRO A 109 -21.25 3.03 -2.41
C PRO A 109 -20.16 3.87 -3.08
N LEU A 110 -19.02 3.25 -3.35
CA LEU A 110 -17.98 3.84 -4.19
C LEU A 110 -18.35 3.63 -5.66
N GLY A 111 -18.52 4.72 -6.40
CA GLY A 111 -18.79 4.66 -7.83
C GLY A 111 -17.52 4.37 -8.62
N THR A 112 -17.58 3.46 -9.57
CA THR A 112 -16.44 3.09 -10.39
C THR A 112 -16.87 2.62 -11.77
N PHE A 113 -16.00 2.83 -12.77
CA PHE A 113 -16.15 2.22 -14.09
C PHE A 113 -15.36 0.92 -14.21
N ASP A 114 -14.51 0.61 -13.26
CA ASP A 114 -13.68 -0.59 -13.28
C ASP A 114 -14.51 -1.83 -12.93
N LYS A 115 -14.52 -2.81 -13.86
CA LYS A 115 -15.33 -4.02 -13.72
C LYS A 115 -14.90 -4.90 -12.55
N ALA A 116 -13.59 -5.01 -12.33
CA ALA A 116 -13.06 -5.85 -11.26
C ALA A 116 -13.36 -5.24 -9.89
N LEU A 117 -13.14 -3.94 -9.73
CA LEU A 117 -13.42 -3.23 -8.50
C LEU A 117 -14.92 -3.24 -8.18
N ALA A 118 -15.77 -3.10 -9.19
CA ALA A 118 -17.24 -3.09 -9.02
C ALA A 118 -17.79 -4.39 -8.44
N LYS A 119 -17.04 -5.49 -8.51
CA LYS A 119 -17.46 -6.78 -7.94
C LYS A 119 -17.30 -6.84 -6.43
N LEU A 120 -16.55 -5.93 -5.85
CA LEU A 120 -16.37 -5.90 -4.41
C LEU A 120 -17.56 -5.28 -3.72
N SER A 121 -17.90 -5.81 -2.54
CA SER A 121 -18.96 -5.25 -1.71
C SER A 121 -18.67 -3.80 -1.36
N GLY A 122 -19.63 -2.92 -1.54
CA GLY A 122 -19.48 -1.49 -1.31
C GLY A 122 -19.11 -0.68 -2.55
N ALA A 123 -18.75 -1.33 -3.65
CA ALA A 123 -18.52 -0.67 -4.92
C ALA A 123 -19.75 -0.78 -5.83
N GLN A 124 -19.93 0.22 -6.66
CA GLN A 124 -21.06 0.28 -7.61
C GLN A 124 -20.54 0.64 -8.99
N LYS A 125 -20.80 -0.21 -9.97
CA LYS A 125 -20.45 0.08 -11.35
C LYS A 125 -21.40 1.13 -11.94
N LEU A 126 -20.80 2.12 -12.57
CA LEU A 126 -21.55 3.17 -13.27
C LEU A 126 -21.78 2.81 -14.74
#